data_929547d1f493ccf982ff65b50055c314
#
_entry.id   929547d1f493ccf982ff65b50055c314
#
_cell.length_a   1.000
_cell.length_b   1.000
_cell.length_c   1.000
_cell.angle_alpha   90.00
_cell.angle_beta   90.00
_cell.angle_gamma   90.00
#
_symmetry.space_group_name_H-M   'P 1'
#
loop_
_entity.id
_entity.type
_entity.pdbx_description
1 polymer ?
#
loop_
_entity_poly.entity_id
_entity_poly.type
_entity_poly.pdbx_seq_one_letter_code
_entity_poly.pdbx_strand_id
1 'polypeptide(L)'
;GRFFVDRFYTVPAGDSAGFVPRMLEIVRREQPDLVFPQSSFEILPLARHRAEFEAEGVPVIVANPDVVETAGDKWLTYETLEGSGVPRPRSILCTNLDEFLSAARELGYPDRRVCFKPPFSKGSRGFRIVTAEADRLHLLLHERPDAMLMTLNDATDILAEARKFPTLMVMEYIEGPEHTVDVFCREGRVLTGFVKTREAIKAGLAMYFETVHDSALWQHGQVVAERLGLDYFANIQFKGGRLL
;
A
#
# COMPACT_ATOMS: atom_id res chain seq x y z
N GLY A 1 15.61 16.18 -10.75
CA GLY A 1 15.95 14.98 -11.54
C GLY A 1 16.73 15.31 -12.83
N ARG A 2 16.26 16.27 -13.67
CA ARG A 2 16.79 16.50 -15.03
C ARG A 2 18.30 16.79 -15.13
N PHE A 3 18.93 17.23 -14.05
CA PHE A 3 20.37 17.53 -14.00
C PHE A 3 21.26 16.31 -13.71
N PHE A 4 20.65 15.15 -13.45
CA PHE A 4 21.34 13.92 -13.08
C PHE A 4 21.08 12.78 -14.08
N VAL A 5 20.58 13.11 -15.27
CA VAL A 5 20.25 12.14 -16.32
C VAL A 5 20.81 12.60 -17.66
N ASP A 6 21.17 11.67 -18.51
CA ASP A 6 21.70 11.95 -19.85
C ASP A 6 20.62 12.58 -20.74
N ARG A 7 19.36 12.13 -20.59
CA ARG A 7 18.21 12.66 -21.30
C ARG A 7 17.00 12.75 -20.39
N PHE A 8 16.22 13.80 -20.56
CA PHE A 8 15.02 14.08 -19.76
C PHE A 8 13.81 14.30 -20.66
N TYR A 9 12.71 13.64 -20.33
CA TYR A 9 11.43 13.75 -21.03
C TYR A 9 10.32 14.07 -20.05
N THR A 10 9.38 14.90 -20.48
CA THR A 10 8.11 15.08 -19.78
C THR A 10 7.11 14.09 -20.36
N VAL A 11 6.44 13.37 -19.49
CA VAL A 11 5.39 12.42 -19.81
C VAL A 11 4.09 12.82 -19.11
N PRO A 12 2.91 12.42 -19.63
CA PRO A 12 1.64 12.54 -18.93
C PRO A 12 1.67 11.80 -17.59
N ALA A 13 0.69 12.08 -16.71
CA ALA A 13 0.54 11.33 -15.47
C ALA A 13 0.37 9.82 -15.74
N GLY A 14 0.94 8.98 -14.87
CA GLY A 14 0.99 7.53 -15.07
C GLY A 14 -0.38 6.87 -15.24
N ASP A 15 -1.43 7.44 -14.66
CA ASP A 15 -2.82 6.99 -14.75
C ASP A 15 -3.61 7.60 -15.94
N SER A 16 -2.96 8.45 -16.76
CA SER A 16 -3.60 9.05 -17.94
C SER A 16 -3.46 8.16 -19.19
N ALA A 17 -4.44 8.21 -20.08
CA ALA A 17 -4.44 7.45 -21.34
C ALA A 17 -3.25 7.78 -22.26
N GLY A 18 -2.64 8.96 -22.11
CA GLY A 18 -1.48 9.39 -22.92
C GLY A 18 -0.13 8.87 -22.40
N PHE A 19 -0.08 8.28 -21.19
CA PHE A 19 1.18 7.89 -20.56
C PHE A 19 1.90 6.77 -21.32
N VAL A 20 1.26 5.62 -21.50
CA VAL A 20 1.86 4.46 -22.17
C VAL A 20 2.26 4.75 -23.62
N PRO A 21 1.42 5.37 -24.47
CA PRO A 21 1.84 5.76 -25.81
C PRO A 21 3.09 6.63 -25.82
N ARG A 22 3.16 7.61 -24.90
CA ARG A 22 4.34 8.49 -24.81
C ARG A 22 5.59 7.76 -24.34
N MET A 23 5.45 6.82 -23.40
CA MET A 23 6.56 5.97 -22.96
C MET A 23 7.09 5.11 -24.10
N LEU A 24 6.21 4.49 -24.92
CA LEU A 24 6.61 3.71 -26.08
C LEU A 24 7.33 4.55 -27.15
N GLU A 25 6.91 5.79 -27.40
CA GLU A 25 7.64 6.71 -28.28
C GLU A 25 9.07 6.95 -27.79
N ILE A 26 9.24 7.18 -26.48
CA ILE A 26 10.55 7.39 -25.86
C ILE A 26 11.41 6.13 -25.97
N VAL A 27 10.83 4.97 -25.67
CA VAL A 27 11.52 3.67 -25.76
C VAL A 27 12.02 3.40 -27.18
N ARG A 28 11.19 3.61 -28.19
CA ARG A 28 11.58 3.46 -29.62
C ARG A 28 12.72 4.38 -30.01
N ARG A 29 12.69 5.59 -29.50
CA ARG A 29 13.71 6.61 -29.81
C ARG A 29 15.04 6.38 -29.09
N GLU A 30 14.99 6.03 -27.80
CA GLU A 30 16.17 5.97 -26.95
C GLU A 30 16.75 4.57 -26.80
N GLN A 31 15.97 3.53 -27.11
CA GLN A 31 16.36 2.10 -27.04
C GLN A 31 17.06 1.77 -25.70
N PRO A 32 16.43 2.05 -24.55
CA PRO A 32 17.03 1.73 -23.26
C PRO A 32 17.08 0.21 -23.05
N ASP A 33 17.97 -0.26 -22.17
CA ASP A 33 18.08 -1.67 -21.82
C ASP A 33 16.86 -2.17 -21.00
N LEU A 34 16.19 -1.27 -20.26
CA LEU A 34 15.01 -1.58 -19.49
C LEU A 34 14.20 -0.32 -19.10
N VAL A 35 12.94 -0.51 -18.73
CA VAL A 35 12.09 0.50 -18.07
C VAL A 35 11.92 0.14 -16.59
N PHE A 36 12.29 1.08 -15.71
CA PHE A 36 12.18 0.90 -14.26
C PHE A 36 11.21 1.93 -13.66
N PRO A 37 9.94 1.55 -13.34
CA PRO A 37 8.96 2.46 -12.78
C PRO A 37 9.33 2.86 -11.35
N GLN A 38 9.15 4.16 -11.03
CA GLN A 38 9.46 4.73 -9.72
C GLN A 38 8.20 5.27 -9.00
N SER A 39 7.11 5.42 -9.73
CA SER A 39 5.86 5.94 -9.20
C SER A 39 4.80 4.86 -9.15
N SER A 40 4.07 4.79 -8.02
CA SER A 40 2.95 3.85 -7.88
C SER A 40 1.79 4.09 -8.87
N PHE A 41 1.73 5.24 -9.54
CA PHE A 41 0.75 5.52 -10.59
C PHE A 41 1.14 4.91 -11.94
N GLU A 42 2.41 4.59 -12.13
CA GLU A 42 2.96 4.02 -13.37
C GLU A 42 2.91 2.49 -13.39
N ILE A 43 2.96 1.84 -12.22
CA ILE A 43 3.15 0.39 -12.08
C ILE A 43 2.06 -0.38 -12.82
N LEU A 44 0.79 -0.13 -12.54
CA LEU A 44 -0.31 -0.90 -13.15
C LEU A 44 -0.47 -0.63 -14.65
N PRO A 45 -0.44 0.62 -15.15
CA PRO A 45 -0.45 0.88 -16.59
C PRO A 45 0.72 0.19 -17.32
N LEU A 46 1.92 0.24 -16.78
CA LEU A 46 3.08 -0.42 -17.39
C LEU A 46 2.96 -1.96 -17.33
N ALA A 47 2.43 -2.51 -16.23
CA ALA A 47 2.18 -3.94 -16.12
C ALA A 47 1.19 -4.43 -17.18
N ARG A 48 0.08 -3.72 -17.39
CA ARG A 48 -0.96 -4.06 -18.39
C ARG A 48 -0.47 -3.99 -19.83
N HIS A 49 0.52 -3.15 -20.11
CA HIS A 49 1.08 -2.94 -21.45
C HIS A 49 2.49 -3.53 -21.61
N ARG A 50 2.93 -4.37 -20.66
CA ARG A 50 4.29 -4.92 -20.64
C ARG A 50 4.68 -5.59 -21.96
N ALA A 51 3.78 -6.34 -22.56
CA ALA A 51 4.02 -7.01 -23.84
C ALA A 51 4.36 -6.06 -25.00
N GLU A 52 3.83 -4.82 -24.98
CA GLU A 52 4.14 -3.80 -26.00
C GLU A 52 5.57 -3.32 -25.89
N PHE A 53 6.09 -3.16 -24.68
CA PHE A 53 7.49 -2.81 -24.42
C PHE A 53 8.43 -3.97 -24.76
N GLU A 54 8.05 -5.19 -24.41
CA GLU A 54 8.81 -6.40 -24.76
C GLU A 54 8.90 -6.60 -26.28
N ALA A 55 7.86 -6.24 -27.04
CA ALA A 55 7.87 -6.26 -28.51
C ALA A 55 8.88 -5.25 -29.11
N GLU A 56 9.20 -4.15 -28.39
CA GLU A 56 10.26 -3.22 -28.75
C GLU A 56 11.66 -3.67 -28.27
N GLY A 57 11.74 -4.87 -27.64
CA GLY A 57 12.98 -5.40 -27.09
C GLY A 57 13.37 -4.84 -25.72
N VAL A 58 12.48 -4.10 -25.05
CA VAL A 58 12.77 -3.39 -23.81
C VAL A 58 11.90 -3.93 -22.67
N PRO A 59 12.44 -4.70 -21.72
CA PRO A 59 11.71 -5.22 -20.60
C PRO A 59 11.29 -4.12 -19.62
N VAL A 60 10.11 -4.27 -19.01
CA VAL A 60 9.62 -3.42 -17.93
C VAL A 60 9.77 -4.18 -16.60
N ILE A 61 10.41 -3.55 -15.61
CA ILE A 61 10.65 -4.14 -14.29
C ILE A 61 9.39 -3.99 -13.44
N VAL A 62 8.40 -4.84 -13.71
CA VAL A 62 7.10 -4.84 -13.04
C VAL A 62 6.51 -6.25 -13.06
N ALA A 63 5.82 -6.65 -11.98
CA ALA A 63 5.09 -7.91 -11.92
C ALA A 63 3.92 -7.96 -12.90
N ASN A 64 3.32 -9.14 -13.09
CA ASN A 64 2.12 -9.30 -13.90
C ASN A 64 0.97 -8.42 -13.38
N PRO A 65 0.04 -7.99 -14.24
CA PRO A 65 -1.04 -7.06 -13.85
C PRO A 65 -1.90 -7.54 -12.69
N ASP A 66 -2.26 -8.82 -12.67
CA ASP A 66 -3.05 -9.47 -11.61
C ASP A 66 -2.32 -9.46 -10.25
N VAL A 67 -1.00 -9.69 -10.27
CA VAL A 67 -0.15 -9.58 -9.07
C VAL A 67 -0.12 -8.15 -8.57
N VAL A 68 0.05 -7.17 -9.47
CA VAL A 68 0.05 -5.74 -9.12
C VAL A 68 -1.30 -5.31 -8.55
N GLU A 69 -2.40 -5.76 -9.13
CA GLU A 69 -3.76 -5.46 -8.65
C GLU A 69 -3.99 -6.07 -7.26
N THR A 70 -3.67 -7.35 -7.07
CA THR A 70 -3.82 -8.05 -5.79
C THR A 70 -2.94 -7.41 -4.69
N ALA A 71 -1.67 -7.15 -4.98
CA ALA A 71 -0.77 -6.51 -4.03
C ALA A 71 -1.12 -5.02 -3.75
N GLY A 72 -1.80 -4.36 -4.69
CA GLY A 72 -2.28 -2.99 -4.55
C GLY A 72 -3.56 -2.85 -3.72
N ASP A 73 -4.35 -3.93 -3.62
CA ASP A 73 -5.59 -4.00 -2.84
C ASP A 73 -5.37 -4.81 -1.56
N LYS A 74 -5.52 -4.15 -0.41
CA LYS A 74 -5.25 -4.78 0.90
C LYS A 74 -6.25 -5.86 1.26
N TRP A 75 -7.48 -5.74 0.79
CA TRP A 75 -8.48 -6.78 1.01
C TRP A 75 -8.14 -8.04 0.21
N LEU A 76 -7.86 -7.90 -1.09
CA LEU A 76 -7.43 -9.02 -1.94
C LEU A 76 -6.13 -9.65 -1.43
N THR A 77 -5.17 -8.84 -0.97
CA THR A 77 -3.95 -9.33 -0.32
C THR A 77 -4.29 -10.21 0.88
N TYR A 78 -5.20 -9.77 1.76
CA TYR A 78 -5.58 -10.54 2.95
C TYR A 78 -6.35 -11.81 2.61
N GLU A 79 -7.21 -11.79 1.60
CA GLU A 79 -7.90 -12.99 1.09
C GLU A 79 -6.90 -14.02 0.53
N THR A 80 -5.95 -13.57 -0.30
CA THR A 80 -4.91 -14.45 -0.87
C THR A 80 -4.02 -15.08 0.19
N LEU A 81 -3.82 -14.39 1.31
CA LEU A 81 -3.04 -14.88 2.44
C LEU A 81 -3.86 -15.70 3.46
N GLU A 82 -5.12 -16.02 3.18
CA GLU A 82 -5.92 -16.88 4.06
C GLU A 82 -5.25 -18.23 4.26
N GLY A 83 -5.16 -18.70 5.50
CA GLY A 83 -4.52 -19.97 5.86
C GLY A 83 -2.99 -20.01 5.69
N SER A 84 -2.33 -18.89 5.34
CA SER A 84 -0.87 -18.84 5.13
C SER A 84 -0.04 -18.82 6.42
N GLY A 85 -0.68 -18.55 7.57
CA GLY A 85 0.01 -18.36 8.85
C GLY A 85 0.66 -16.97 9.03
N VAL A 86 0.60 -16.08 8.04
CA VAL A 86 1.06 -14.69 8.19
C VAL A 86 0.11 -13.92 9.09
N PRO A 87 0.57 -13.37 10.23
CA PRO A 87 -0.29 -12.63 11.13
C PRO A 87 -0.80 -11.34 10.47
N ARG A 88 -2.10 -11.10 10.60
CA ARG A 88 -2.77 -9.89 10.08
C ARG A 88 -3.82 -9.40 11.07
N PRO A 89 -4.23 -8.12 11.05
CA PRO A 89 -5.33 -7.65 11.86
C PRO A 89 -6.64 -8.28 11.43
N ARG A 90 -7.54 -8.50 12.37
CA ARG A 90 -8.94 -8.77 12.01
C ARG A 90 -9.47 -7.57 11.22
N SER A 91 -10.16 -7.86 10.14
CA SER A 91 -10.63 -6.85 9.20
C SER A 91 -11.99 -7.23 8.66
N ILE A 92 -12.85 -6.24 8.45
CA ILE A 92 -14.21 -6.39 7.93
C ILE A 92 -14.39 -5.40 6.79
N LEU A 93 -14.81 -5.87 5.63
CA LEU A 93 -15.13 -5.04 4.49
C LEU A 93 -16.56 -4.50 4.64
N CYS A 94 -16.74 -3.19 4.46
CA CYS A 94 -18.01 -2.50 4.64
C CYS A 94 -18.37 -1.74 3.37
N THR A 95 -19.63 -1.85 2.95
CA THR A 95 -20.19 -1.21 1.75
C THR A 95 -21.31 -0.24 2.06
N ASN A 96 -21.69 -0.12 3.33
CA ASN A 96 -22.67 0.83 3.82
C ASN A 96 -22.36 1.23 5.27
N LEU A 97 -23.07 2.25 5.76
CA LEU A 97 -22.83 2.84 7.09
C LEU A 97 -23.17 1.88 8.24
N ASP A 98 -24.22 1.09 8.10
CA ASP A 98 -24.62 0.14 9.14
C ASP A 98 -23.57 -0.98 9.33
N GLU A 99 -23.04 -1.49 8.22
CA GLU A 99 -21.91 -2.43 8.24
C GLU A 99 -20.67 -1.80 8.89
N PHE A 100 -20.34 -0.54 8.57
CA PHE A 100 -19.23 0.18 9.16
C PHE A 100 -19.36 0.30 10.68
N LEU A 101 -20.53 0.72 11.18
CA LEU A 101 -20.81 0.84 12.60
C LEU A 101 -20.78 -0.52 13.31
N SER A 102 -21.32 -1.54 12.66
CA SER A 102 -21.33 -2.91 13.17
C SER A 102 -19.90 -3.48 13.28
N ALA A 103 -19.12 -3.30 12.23
CA ALA A 103 -17.72 -3.72 12.18
C ALA A 103 -16.87 -3.04 13.26
N ALA A 104 -17.04 -1.73 13.47
CA ALA A 104 -16.32 -1.02 14.51
C ALA A 104 -16.60 -1.64 15.90
N ARG A 105 -17.85 -1.94 16.20
CA ARG A 105 -18.25 -2.59 17.48
C ARG A 105 -17.71 -4.01 17.59
N GLU A 106 -17.82 -4.81 16.54
CA GLU A 106 -17.32 -6.19 16.50
C GLU A 106 -15.80 -6.27 16.72
N LEU A 107 -15.06 -5.28 16.22
CA LEU A 107 -13.63 -5.19 16.38
C LEU A 107 -13.18 -4.55 17.72
N GLY A 108 -14.15 -4.16 18.57
CA GLY A 108 -13.93 -3.82 19.96
C GLY A 108 -14.13 -2.35 20.34
N TYR A 109 -14.61 -1.50 19.44
CA TYR A 109 -14.96 -0.13 19.81
C TYR A 109 -16.18 -0.12 20.76
N PRO A 110 -16.25 0.68 21.85
CA PRO A 110 -15.31 1.78 22.19
C PRO A 110 -14.09 1.39 23.02
N ASP A 111 -14.03 0.17 23.58
CA ASP A 111 -12.99 -0.27 24.53
C ASP A 111 -11.61 -0.40 23.87
N ARG A 112 -11.58 -0.59 22.56
CA ARG A 112 -10.37 -0.68 21.75
C ARG A 112 -10.42 0.31 20.61
N ARG A 113 -9.25 0.82 20.24
CA ARG A 113 -9.09 1.57 19.01
C ARG A 113 -9.32 0.66 17.81
N VAL A 114 -10.01 1.17 16.83
CA VAL A 114 -10.14 0.56 15.50
C VAL A 114 -9.60 1.53 14.46
N CYS A 115 -9.33 1.04 13.27
CA CYS A 115 -8.97 1.91 12.17
C CYS A 115 -9.70 1.51 10.90
N PHE A 116 -9.80 2.43 9.95
CA PHE A 116 -10.37 2.13 8.65
C PHE A 116 -9.59 2.79 7.52
N LYS A 117 -9.71 2.21 6.35
CA LYS A 117 -9.14 2.74 5.09
C LYS A 117 -9.88 2.15 3.89
N PRO A 118 -9.84 2.83 2.72
CA PRO A 118 -10.20 2.16 1.48
C PRO A 118 -9.27 0.97 1.23
N PRO A 119 -9.75 -0.18 0.72
CA PRO A 119 -8.91 -1.34 0.38
C PRO A 119 -7.77 -0.96 -0.58
N PHE A 120 -8.10 -0.19 -1.59
CA PHE A 120 -7.14 0.36 -2.53
C PHE A 120 -6.83 1.82 -2.18
N SER A 121 -5.67 2.05 -1.57
CA SER A 121 -5.21 3.41 -1.20
C SER A 121 -3.68 3.48 -1.18
N LYS A 122 -3.13 4.67 -1.45
CA LYS A 122 -1.69 4.91 -1.53
C LYS A 122 -1.28 6.03 -0.57
N GLY A 123 -0.09 5.90 0.05
CA GLY A 123 0.51 6.94 0.89
C GLY A 123 -0.35 7.31 2.10
N SER A 124 -0.94 6.33 2.77
CA SER A 124 -1.80 6.48 3.96
C SER A 124 -3.07 7.34 3.74
N ARG A 125 -3.43 7.63 2.47
CA ARG A 125 -4.66 8.39 2.18
C ARG A 125 -5.89 7.58 2.59
N GLY A 126 -6.82 8.27 3.27
CA GLY A 126 -8.06 7.66 3.77
C GLY A 126 -7.89 6.79 5.01
N PHE A 127 -6.67 6.58 5.53
CA PHE A 127 -6.47 5.90 6.80
C PHE A 127 -6.86 6.80 7.96
N ARG A 128 -7.71 6.28 8.86
CA ARG A 128 -8.12 6.95 10.10
C ARG A 128 -8.14 5.97 11.25
N ILE A 129 -7.79 6.48 12.43
CA ILE A 129 -7.85 5.76 13.71
C ILE A 129 -9.04 6.29 14.48
N VAL A 130 -9.94 5.42 14.85
CA VAL A 130 -11.16 5.75 15.60
C VAL A 130 -10.97 5.34 17.06
N THR A 131 -11.12 6.29 17.95
CA THR A 131 -11.02 6.08 19.40
C THR A 131 -12.10 6.85 20.15
N ALA A 132 -12.58 6.28 21.24
CA ALA A 132 -13.51 6.96 22.16
C ALA A 132 -12.82 8.06 22.99
N GLU A 133 -11.49 8.00 23.11
CA GLU A 133 -10.68 8.96 23.88
C GLU A 133 -10.32 10.22 23.08
N ALA A 134 -10.74 10.34 21.81
CA ALA A 134 -10.42 11.49 20.98
C ALA A 134 -11.07 12.76 21.53
N ASP A 135 -10.26 13.68 22.03
CA ASP A 135 -10.70 15.03 22.41
C ASP A 135 -10.69 15.92 21.15
N ARG A 136 -11.89 16.22 20.63
CA ARG A 136 -12.07 17.01 19.40
C ARG A 136 -11.47 18.42 19.52
N LEU A 137 -11.54 19.03 20.69
CA LEU A 137 -10.96 20.37 20.92
C LEU A 137 -9.43 20.29 20.93
N HIS A 138 -8.87 19.29 21.60
CA HIS A 138 -7.43 19.06 21.58
C HIS A 138 -6.92 18.78 20.16
N LEU A 139 -7.59 17.90 19.40
CA LEU A 139 -7.24 17.62 18.01
C LEU A 139 -7.28 18.88 17.12
N LEU A 140 -8.27 19.74 17.34
CA LEU A 140 -8.40 20.98 16.55
C LEU A 140 -7.30 22.02 16.87
N LEU A 141 -6.93 22.16 18.14
CA LEU A 141 -6.07 23.26 18.60
C LEU A 141 -4.59 22.89 18.75
N HIS A 142 -4.30 21.61 18.98
CA HIS A 142 -2.96 21.16 19.38
C HIS A 142 -2.35 20.11 18.49
N GLU A 143 -3.17 19.41 17.67
CA GLU A 143 -2.66 18.46 16.70
C GLU A 143 -2.47 19.10 15.31
N ARG A 144 -1.61 18.49 14.53
CA ARG A 144 -1.41 18.93 13.14
C ARG A 144 -2.64 18.60 12.30
N PRO A 145 -2.94 19.36 11.23
CA PRO A 145 -4.09 19.11 10.36
C PRO A 145 -4.11 17.74 9.69
N ASP A 146 -2.97 17.03 9.68
CA ASP A 146 -2.82 15.67 9.15
C ASP A 146 -3.01 14.58 10.23
N ALA A 147 -3.49 14.94 11.43
CA ALA A 147 -3.80 13.98 12.50
C ALA A 147 -4.79 12.91 12.01
N MET A 148 -4.45 11.65 12.26
CA MET A 148 -5.26 10.50 11.81
C MET A 148 -6.36 10.11 12.80
N LEU A 149 -6.36 10.68 14.01
CA LEU A 149 -7.31 10.38 15.07
C LEU A 149 -8.65 11.06 14.83
N MET A 150 -9.74 10.35 15.09
CA MET A 150 -11.10 10.91 15.07
C MET A 150 -12.04 10.12 15.98
N THR A 151 -13.21 10.68 16.29
CA THR A 151 -14.28 9.95 16.98
C THR A 151 -15.08 9.09 15.98
N LEU A 152 -15.80 8.09 16.48
CA LEU A 152 -16.73 7.33 15.63
C LEU A 152 -17.87 8.22 15.11
N ASN A 153 -18.35 9.17 15.93
CA ASN A 153 -19.39 10.10 15.51
C ASN A 153 -18.93 10.98 14.35
N ASP A 154 -17.70 11.55 14.43
CA ASP A 154 -17.18 12.36 13.31
C ASP A 154 -17.04 11.51 12.03
N ALA A 155 -16.58 10.28 12.14
CA ALA A 155 -16.50 9.38 10.99
C ALA A 155 -17.89 9.11 10.41
N THR A 156 -18.88 8.83 11.28
CA THR A 156 -20.28 8.58 10.88
C THR A 156 -20.90 9.76 10.19
N ASP A 157 -20.76 10.95 10.76
CA ASP A 157 -21.33 12.18 10.21
C ASP A 157 -20.77 12.47 8.82
N ILE A 158 -19.46 12.38 8.65
CA ILE A 158 -18.79 12.56 7.36
C ILE A 158 -19.23 11.52 6.33
N LEU A 159 -19.27 10.23 6.73
CA LEU A 159 -19.63 9.15 5.83
C LEU A 159 -21.11 9.16 5.44
N ALA A 160 -21.99 9.72 6.29
CA ALA A 160 -23.40 9.91 5.98
C ALA A 160 -23.64 10.95 4.89
N GLU A 161 -22.72 11.90 4.67
CA GLU A 161 -22.81 12.89 3.60
C GLU A 161 -22.54 12.29 2.20
N ALA A 162 -21.99 11.08 2.13
CA ALA A 162 -21.61 10.48 0.87
C ALA A 162 -22.83 10.09 0.04
N ARG A 163 -22.95 10.59 -1.20
CA ARG A 163 -24.00 10.18 -2.14
C ARG A 163 -24.01 8.68 -2.42
N LYS A 164 -22.82 8.08 -2.41
CA LYS A 164 -22.60 6.64 -2.49
C LYS A 164 -21.55 6.28 -1.45
N PHE A 165 -21.88 5.37 -0.57
CA PHE A 165 -20.94 4.91 0.46
C PHE A 165 -19.69 4.29 -0.20
N PRO A 166 -18.48 4.71 0.18
CA PRO A 166 -17.26 4.11 -0.32
C PRO A 166 -17.07 2.73 0.29
N THR A 167 -16.48 1.79 -0.44
CA THR A 167 -16.03 0.55 0.16
C THR A 167 -14.90 0.84 1.14
N LEU A 168 -15.06 0.43 2.38
CA LEU A 168 -14.09 0.63 3.45
C LEU A 168 -13.73 -0.70 4.10
N MET A 169 -12.49 -0.84 4.49
CA MET A 169 -12.00 -1.91 5.33
C MET A 169 -11.81 -1.37 6.76
N VAL A 170 -12.63 -1.86 7.70
CA VAL A 170 -12.49 -1.59 9.14
C VAL A 170 -11.61 -2.68 9.74
N MET A 171 -10.66 -2.29 10.58
CA MET A 171 -9.61 -3.18 11.08
C MET A 171 -9.32 -2.93 12.56
N GLU A 172 -8.83 -3.95 13.24
CA GLU A 172 -8.15 -3.77 14.52
C GLU A 172 -6.99 -2.77 14.35
N TYR A 173 -6.90 -1.80 15.25
CA TYR A 173 -5.71 -0.93 15.29
C TYR A 173 -4.54 -1.68 15.94
N ILE A 174 -3.45 -1.77 15.23
CA ILE A 174 -2.24 -2.44 15.71
C ILE A 174 -1.30 -1.39 16.30
N GLU A 175 -0.85 -1.62 17.53
CA GLU A 175 0.21 -0.87 18.17
C GLU A 175 1.56 -1.57 17.97
N GLY A 176 2.63 -0.84 18.20
CA GLY A 176 3.98 -1.38 18.14
C GLY A 176 4.83 -0.84 17.00
N PRO A 177 6.07 -1.30 16.91
CA PRO A 177 7.02 -0.82 15.93
C PRO A 177 6.63 -1.23 14.51
N GLU A 178 6.96 -0.36 13.57
CA GLU A 178 6.78 -0.63 12.15
C GLU A 178 8.08 -1.18 11.55
N HIS A 179 7.93 -2.21 10.73
CA HIS A 179 9.01 -2.82 9.98
C HIS A 179 8.65 -2.95 8.51
N THR A 180 9.66 -3.13 7.70
CA THR A 180 9.50 -3.48 6.31
C THR A 180 10.40 -4.65 5.98
N VAL A 181 9.87 -5.61 5.23
CA VAL A 181 10.66 -6.62 4.53
C VAL A 181 10.76 -6.17 3.08
N ASP A 182 11.95 -5.68 2.70
CA ASP A 182 12.25 -5.36 1.30
C ASP A 182 12.80 -6.61 0.64
N VAL A 183 12.21 -7.00 -0.49
CA VAL A 183 12.57 -8.20 -1.22
C VAL A 183 12.80 -7.92 -2.70
N PHE A 184 13.71 -8.69 -3.28
CA PHE A 184 13.82 -8.86 -4.72
C PHE A 184 13.43 -10.28 -5.07
N CYS A 185 12.41 -10.43 -5.91
CA CYS A 185 11.76 -11.69 -6.20
C CYS A 185 11.80 -12.04 -7.68
N ARG A 186 11.64 -13.31 -7.95
CA ARG A 186 11.34 -13.85 -9.25
C ARG A 186 10.22 -14.89 -9.13
N GLU A 187 9.06 -14.60 -9.72
CA GLU A 187 7.90 -15.49 -9.74
C GLU A 187 7.52 -16.01 -8.33
N GLY A 188 7.41 -15.11 -7.37
CA GLY A 188 7.12 -15.40 -5.97
C GLY A 188 8.32 -15.87 -5.13
N ARG A 189 9.42 -16.30 -5.76
CA ARG A 189 10.62 -16.73 -5.04
C ARG A 189 11.49 -15.54 -4.66
N VAL A 190 11.73 -15.36 -3.37
CA VAL A 190 12.66 -14.33 -2.88
C VAL A 190 14.10 -14.74 -3.20
N LEU A 191 14.81 -13.91 -3.96
CA LEU A 191 16.20 -14.08 -4.33
C LEU A 191 17.13 -13.41 -3.30
N THR A 192 16.76 -12.24 -2.83
CA THR A 192 17.48 -11.47 -1.80
C THR A 192 16.56 -10.46 -1.14
N GLY A 193 16.98 -9.93 -0.01
CA GLY A 193 16.23 -8.90 0.71
C GLY A 193 16.75 -8.72 2.14
N PHE A 194 16.05 -7.88 2.89
CA PHE A 194 16.37 -7.61 4.29
C PHE A 194 15.15 -7.07 5.04
N VAL A 195 15.22 -7.14 6.36
CA VAL A 195 14.25 -6.53 7.28
C VAL A 195 14.83 -5.21 7.76
N LYS A 196 13.99 -4.17 7.82
CA LYS A 196 14.36 -2.87 8.38
C LYS A 196 13.28 -2.32 9.29
N THR A 197 13.67 -1.54 10.29
CA THR A 197 12.77 -0.71 11.09
C THR A 197 12.24 0.47 10.28
N ARG A 198 11.23 1.16 10.79
CA ARG A 198 10.68 2.40 10.21
C ARG A 198 10.60 3.45 11.32
N GLU A 199 11.74 4.06 11.64
CA GLU A 199 11.88 4.96 12.79
C GLU A 199 11.27 6.35 12.54
N ALA A 200 11.46 6.89 11.34
CA ALA A 200 10.85 8.14 10.94
C ALA A 200 10.09 7.93 9.62
N ILE A 201 8.79 8.24 9.63
CA ILE A 201 7.90 8.04 8.48
C ILE A 201 7.36 9.40 8.03
N LYS A 202 7.42 9.66 6.72
CA LYS A 202 6.80 10.81 6.09
C LYS A 202 6.05 10.37 4.82
N ALA A 203 4.75 10.67 4.78
CA ALA A 203 3.89 10.29 3.66
C ALA A 203 3.96 8.80 3.29
N GLY A 204 4.08 7.91 4.29
CA GLY A 204 4.19 6.47 4.10
C GLY A 204 5.60 5.97 3.73
N LEU A 205 6.58 6.86 3.58
CA LEU A 205 7.97 6.50 3.29
C LEU A 205 8.80 6.49 4.56
N ALA A 206 9.64 5.46 4.75
CA ALA A 206 10.64 5.43 5.81
C ALA A 206 11.78 6.40 5.46
N MET A 207 11.89 7.48 6.21
CA MET A 207 12.93 8.51 6.06
C MET A 207 14.20 8.15 6.85
N TYR A 208 14.03 7.43 7.94
CA TYR A 208 15.11 6.84 8.72
C TYR A 208 14.74 5.40 9.08
N PHE A 209 15.69 4.50 8.92
CA PHE A 209 15.51 3.07 9.18
C PHE A 209 16.85 2.44 9.56
N GLU A 210 16.78 1.31 10.24
CA GLU A 210 17.93 0.46 10.54
C GLU A 210 17.65 -0.95 10.02
N THR A 211 18.67 -1.60 9.42
CA THR A 211 18.58 -2.99 9.04
C THR A 211 18.68 -3.86 10.28
N VAL A 212 17.77 -4.81 10.43
CA VAL A 212 17.67 -5.69 11.58
C VAL A 212 17.55 -7.14 11.17
N HIS A 213 17.96 -8.04 12.08
CA HIS A 213 17.76 -9.47 11.93
C HIS A 213 16.48 -9.88 12.67
N ASP A 214 15.40 -10.12 11.93
CA ASP A 214 14.16 -10.69 12.42
C ASP A 214 13.73 -11.86 11.53
N SER A 215 14.01 -13.07 12.01
CA SER A 215 13.75 -14.30 11.25
C SER A 215 12.26 -14.57 11.04
N ALA A 216 11.40 -14.15 11.98
CA ALA A 216 9.96 -14.34 11.87
C ALA A 216 9.38 -13.41 10.80
N LEU A 217 9.71 -12.11 10.82
CA LEU A 217 9.28 -11.16 9.80
C LEU A 217 9.84 -11.54 8.42
N TRP A 218 11.10 -12.01 8.37
CA TRP A 218 11.69 -12.50 7.13
C TRP A 218 10.91 -13.67 6.53
N GLN A 219 10.57 -14.68 7.34
CA GLN A 219 9.76 -15.82 6.89
C GLN A 219 8.38 -15.39 6.45
N HIS A 220 7.71 -14.49 7.19
CA HIS A 220 6.40 -13.94 6.78
C HIS A 220 6.51 -13.21 5.45
N GLY A 221 7.57 -12.41 5.23
CA GLY A 221 7.82 -11.74 3.95
C GLY A 221 8.00 -12.73 2.79
N GLN A 222 8.70 -13.82 3.00
CA GLN A 222 8.85 -14.89 2.00
C GLN A 222 7.51 -15.54 1.65
N VAL A 223 6.69 -15.86 2.65
CA VAL A 223 5.34 -16.43 2.44
C VAL A 223 4.45 -15.45 1.67
N VAL A 224 4.49 -14.15 2.01
CA VAL A 224 3.74 -13.12 1.27
C VAL A 224 4.19 -13.07 -0.18
N ALA A 225 5.50 -13.04 -0.44
CA ALA A 225 6.04 -13.00 -1.79
C ALA A 225 5.60 -14.21 -2.63
N GLU A 226 5.67 -15.40 -2.06
CA GLU A 226 5.28 -16.66 -2.71
C GLU A 226 3.78 -16.69 -3.01
N ARG A 227 2.94 -16.40 -2.02
CA ARG A 227 1.49 -16.47 -2.14
C ARG A 227 0.90 -15.46 -3.12
N LEU A 228 1.49 -14.28 -3.19
CA LEU A 228 1.08 -13.22 -4.13
C LEU A 228 1.77 -13.37 -5.50
N GLY A 229 2.77 -14.23 -5.64
CA GLY A 229 3.54 -14.34 -6.87
C GLY A 229 4.34 -13.07 -7.17
N LEU A 230 4.89 -12.40 -6.14
CA LEU A 230 5.60 -11.13 -6.33
C LEU A 230 6.80 -11.30 -7.26
N ASP A 231 7.03 -10.30 -8.11
CA ASP A 231 8.17 -10.26 -9.02
C ASP A 231 8.91 -8.93 -8.89
N TYR A 232 10.21 -8.95 -9.09
CA TYR A 232 11.13 -7.82 -8.93
C TYR A 232 11.14 -7.27 -7.50
N PHE A 233 10.99 -5.95 -7.34
CA PHE A 233 11.11 -5.28 -6.04
C PHE A 233 9.76 -5.14 -5.36
N ALA A 234 9.69 -5.57 -4.11
CA ALA A 234 8.52 -5.38 -3.27
C ALA A 234 8.90 -4.93 -1.85
N ASN A 235 8.03 -4.12 -1.27
CA ASN A 235 8.13 -3.59 0.08
C ASN A 235 6.93 -4.06 0.89
N ILE A 236 7.15 -5.00 1.81
CA ILE A 236 6.12 -5.66 2.62
C ILE A 236 6.16 -5.05 4.02
N GLN A 237 5.07 -4.41 4.44
CA GLN A 237 5.03 -3.64 5.68
C GLN A 237 4.35 -4.41 6.81
N PHE A 238 4.97 -4.35 7.98
CA PHE A 238 4.47 -4.95 9.22
C PHE A 238 4.42 -3.92 10.34
N LYS A 239 3.46 -4.07 11.25
CA LYS A 239 3.36 -3.30 12.49
C LYS A 239 3.04 -4.25 13.64
N GLY A 240 3.77 -4.17 14.74
CA GLY A 240 3.59 -5.11 15.86
C GLY A 240 3.61 -6.58 15.42
N GLY A 241 4.43 -6.93 14.42
CA GLY A 241 4.54 -8.28 13.87
C GLY A 241 3.39 -8.71 12.91
N ARG A 242 2.41 -7.86 12.62
CA ARG A 242 1.27 -8.14 11.74
C ARG A 242 1.39 -7.39 10.43
N LEU A 243 0.99 -8.02 9.32
CA LEU A 243 0.97 -7.41 7.98
C LEU A 243 -0.01 -6.23 7.94
N LEU A 244 0.39 -5.10 7.27
CA LEU A 244 -0.41 -3.87 7.15
C LEU A 244 -1.19 -3.78 5.83
#